data_4a57a30006aa94902f2ef5b86e852e0d
#
_entry.id   4a57a30006aa94902f2ef5b86e852e0d
#
_cell.length_a   1.000
_cell.length_b   1.000
_cell.length_c   1.000
_cell.angle_alpha   90.00
_cell.angle_beta   90.00
_cell.angle_gamma   90.00
#
_symmetry.space_group_name_H-M   'P 1'
#
loop_
_entity.id
_entity.type
_entity.pdbx_description
1 polymer ?
#
loop_
_entity_poly.entity_id
_entity_poly.type
_entity_poly.pdbx_seq_one_letter_code
_entity_poly.pdbx_strand_id
1 'polypeptide(L)'
;SRRDHARAALDGLTRRMAKHPVTMAIRALRAGNVAFTPHLYTWQPHGGTQASSEALGVDEHAVIKTLIFEDDTKRPLCILMHGDREVSAKQLARVIGAKTVSPCAPDVADRHSGYQVGGTSPFGLRKQMPIYMERTIAELPRIYINGGARGFLVEIDPKDAVRVLSPTLVDVATT
;
A
#
# COMPACT_ATOMS: atom_id res chain seq x y z
N SER A 1 -40.62 -6.89 4.47
CA SER A 1 -40.33 -7.50 5.78
C SER A 1 -38.89 -7.19 6.18
N ARG A 2 -38.52 -7.42 7.44
CA ARG A 2 -37.12 -7.23 7.91
C ARG A 2 -36.10 -8.04 7.08
N ARG A 3 -36.52 -9.19 6.57
CA ARG A 3 -35.71 -10.05 5.70
C ARG A 3 -35.46 -9.42 4.33
N ASP A 4 -36.45 -8.70 3.79
CA ASP A 4 -36.31 -8.04 2.49
C ASP A 4 -35.39 -6.82 2.57
N HIS A 5 -35.41 -6.09 3.69
CA HIS A 5 -34.51 -4.97 3.93
C HIS A 5 -33.06 -5.44 4.13
N ALA A 6 -32.85 -6.54 4.86
CA ALA A 6 -31.52 -7.12 5.04
C ALA A 6 -30.93 -7.63 3.71
N ARG A 7 -31.76 -8.23 2.87
CA ARG A 7 -31.36 -8.73 1.54
C ARG A 7 -31.01 -7.58 0.60
N ALA A 8 -31.82 -6.51 0.59
CA ALA A 8 -31.55 -5.32 -0.20
C ALA A 8 -30.25 -4.60 0.25
N ALA A 9 -30.00 -4.56 1.56
CA ALA A 9 -28.76 -3.99 2.10
C ALA A 9 -27.54 -4.82 1.71
N LEU A 10 -27.62 -6.15 1.75
CA LEU A 10 -26.57 -7.07 1.30
C LEU A 10 -26.33 -6.94 -0.21
N ASP A 11 -27.39 -6.87 -1.02
CA ASP A 11 -27.27 -6.68 -2.47
C ASP A 11 -26.66 -5.33 -2.82
N GLY A 12 -27.00 -4.27 -2.07
CA GLY A 12 -26.39 -2.95 -2.21
C GLY A 12 -24.90 -2.95 -1.83
N LEU A 13 -24.54 -3.65 -0.77
CA LEU A 13 -23.16 -3.79 -0.31
C LEU A 13 -22.35 -4.60 -1.34
N THR A 14 -22.89 -5.71 -1.83
CA THR A 14 -22.26 -6.55 -2.85
C THR A 14 -22.05 -5.77 -4.16
N ARG A 15 -23.04 -4.96 -4.57
CA ARG A 15 -22.90 -4.09 -5.74
C ARG A 15 -21.85 -3.00 -5.56
N ARG A 16 -21.71 -2.41 -4.35
CA ARG A 16 -20.64 -1.44 -4.04
C ARG A 16 -19.26 -2.09 -4.07
N MET A 17 -19.12 -3.29 -3.51
CA MET A 17 -17.87 -4.04 -3.51
C MET A 17 -17.49 -4.53 -4.91
N ALA A 18 -18.47 -4.78 -5.81
CA ALA A 18 -18.24 -5.18 -7.19
C ALA A 18 -17.75 -4.02 -8.09
N LYS A 19 -17.77 -2.76 -7.61
CA LYS A 19 -17.39 -1.56 -8.41
C LYS A 19 -15.95 -1.13 -8.27
N HIS A 20 -15.11 -1.90 -7.59
CA HIS A 20 -13.69 -1.59 -7.51
C HIS A 20 -12.88 -2.39 -8.56
N PRO A 21 -11.70 -1.91 -8.95
CA PRO A 21 -10.82 -2.67 -9.83
C PRO A 21 -10.45 -4.04 -9.24
N VAL A 22 -10.31 -5.03 -10.10
CA VAL A 22 -9.75 -6.34 -9.73
C VAL A 22 -8.31 -6.39 -10.21
N THR A 23 -7.41 -5.99 -9.34
CA THR A 23 -5.97 -5.90 -9.59
C THR A 23 -5.24 -7.16 -9.13
N MET A 24 -3.95 -7.26 -9.44
CA MET A 24 -3.10 -8.31 -8.86
C MET A 24 -3.04 -8.20 -7.33
N ALA A 25 -3.08 -6.97 -6.80
CA ALA A 25 -3.13 -6.74 -5.35
C ALA A 25 -4.41 -7.34 -4.73
N ILE A 26 -5.57 -7.10 -5.35
CA ILE A 26 -6.84 -7.67 -4.88
C ILE A 26 -6.81 -9.19 -4.92
N ARG A 27 -6.27 -9.77 -5.97
CA ARG A 27 -6.11 -11.23 -6.07
C ARG A 27 -5.21 -11.78 -4.96
N ALA A 28 -4.11 -11.09 -4.65
CA ALA A 28 -3.20 -11.46 -3.57
C ALA A 28 -3.87 -11.35 -2.20
N LEU A 29 -4.65 -10.29 -1.95
CA LEU A 29 -5.40 -10.12 -0.71
C LEU A 29 -6.42 -11.24 -0.53
N ARG A 30 -7.16 -11.59 -1.57
CA ARG A 30 -8.13 -12.69 -1.54
C ARG A 30 -7.45 -14.04 -1.29
N ALA A 31 -6.34 -14.30 -1.95
CA ALA A 31 -5.56 -15.52 -1.75
C ALA A 31 -5.02 -15.63 -0.32
N GLY A 32 -4.68 -14.50 0.30
CA GLY A 32 -4.22 -14.42 1.69
C GLY A 32 -5.34 -14.35 2.72
N ASN A 33 -6.60 -14.45 2.32
CA ASN A 33 -7.77 -14.32 3.19
C ASN A 33 -7.77 -13.01 3.99
N VAL A 34 -7.38 -11.90 3.35
CA VAL A 34 -7.39 -10.58 3.95
C VAL A 34 -8.74 -9.92 3.74
N ALA A 35 -9.40 -9.56 4.83
CA ALA A 35 -10.61 -8.72 4.78
C ALA A 35 -10.20 -7.28 4.47
N PHE A 36 -10.83 -6.68 3.47
CA PHE A 36 -10.54 -5.29 3.10
C PHE A 36 -11.81 -4.54 2.75
N THR A 37 -11.76 -3.22 2.93
CA THR A 37 -12.79 -2.29 2.48
C THR A 37 -12.21 -1.45 1.34
N PRO A 38 -12.79 -1.50 0.13
CA PRO A 38 -12.31 -0.68 -0.99
C PRO A 38 -12.71 0.78 -0.82
N HIS A 39 -11.81 1.69 -1.19
CA HIS A 39 -12.04 3.12 -1.23
C HIS A 39 -11.58 3.68 -2.57
N LEU A 40 -12.50 4.32 -3.28
CA LEU A 40 -12.21 5.00 -4.55
C LEU A 40 -12.19 6.51 -4.33
N TYR A 41 -11.26 7.18 -4.98
CA TYR A 41 -11.18 8.63 -4.99
C TYR A 41 -10.68 9.13 -6.35
N THR A 42 -10.89 10.40 -6.64
CA THR A 42 -10.38 11.00 -7.88
C THR A 42 -8.89 11.25 -7.76
N TRP A 43 -8.09 10.47 -8.50
CA TRP A 43 -6.64 10.60 -8.51
C TRP A 43 -6.22 11.89 -9.21
N GLN A 44 -5.21 12.55 -8.63
CA GLN A 44 -4.61 13.77 -9.19
C GLN A 44 -3.11 13.57 -9.30
N PRO A 45 -2.48 13.99 -10.43
CA PRO A 45 -1.02 13.95 -10.55
C PRO A 45 -0.37 14.74 -9.40
N HIS A 46 0.67 14.14 -8.81
CA HIS A 46 1.42 14.71 -7.69
C HIS A 46 0.61 14.99 -6.41
N GLY A 47 -0.63 14.47 -6.32
CA GLY A 47 -1.45 14.64 -5.11
C GLY A 47 -0.93 13.85 -3.91
N GLY A 48 -0.37 12.67 -4.14
CA GLY A 48 0.19 11.81 -3.12
C GLY A 48 -0.81 11.40 -2.04
N THR A 49 -0.27 11.03 -0.89
CA THR A 49 -1.08 10.60 0.27
C THR A 49 -1.85 11.75 0.91
N GLN A 50 -1.40 13.00 0.76
CA GLN A 50 -2.15 14.15 1.22
C GLN A 50 -3.50 14.26 0.50
N ALA A 51 -3.49 14.17 -0.83
CA ALA A 51 -4.72 14.24 -1.62
C ALA A 51 -5.66 13.07 -1.30
N SER A 52 -5.15 11.85 -1.20
CA SER A 52 -5.98 10.68 -0.89
C SER A 52 -6.54 10.74 0.52
N SER A 53 -5.76 11.16 1.52
CA SER A 53 -6.24 11.28 2.90
C SER A 53 -7.34 12.33 3.02
N GLU A 54 -7.20 13.46 2.35
CA GLU A 54 -8.23 14.51 2.32
C GLU A 54 -9.50 14.01 1.61
N ALA A 55 -9.36 13.34 0.46
CA ALA A 55 -10.50 12.82 -0.29
C ALA A 55 -11.30 11.79 0.51
N LEU A 56 -10.64 10.96 1.30
CA LEU A 56 -11.27 9.93 2.13
C LEU A 56 -11.65 10.42 3.53
N GLY A 57 -11.18 11.58 3.95
CA GLY A 57 -11.43 12.11 5.29
C GLY A 57 -10.73 11.28 6.39
N VAL A 58 -9.54 10.77 6.12
CA VAL A 58 -8.76 9.95 7.06
C VAL A 58 -7.42 10.61 7.37
N ASP A 59 -6.79 10.17 8.46
CA ASP A 59 -5.47 10.67 8.86
C ASP A 59 -4.40 10.20 7.85
N GLU A 60 -3.61 11.13 7.33
CA GLU A 60 -2.51 10.83 6.40
C GLU A 60 -1.48 9.86 7.01
N HIS A 61 -1.30 9.90 8.32
CA HIS A 61 -0.42 8.96 9.03
C HIS A 61 -0.83 7.50 8.84
N ALA A 62 -2.13 7.24 8.69
CA ALA A 62 -2.69 5.92 8.44
C ALA A 62 -2.74 5.55 6.96
N VAL A 63 -2.48 6.48 6.05
CA VAL A 63 -2.35 6.23 4.62
C VAL A 63 -0.91 5.86 4.33
N ILE A 64 -0.68 4.64 3.85
CA ILE A 64 0.66 4.07 3.74
C ILE A 64 1.17 4.19 2.31
N LYS A 65 2.37 4.75 2.16
CA LYS A 65 3.09 4.82 0.89
C LYS A 65 3.77 3.49 0.60
N THR A 66 3.66 3.01 -0.63
CA THR A 66 4.40 1.86 -1.14
C THR A 66 5.47 2.38 -2.09
N LEU A 67 6.72 2.31 -1.69
CA LEU A 67 7.85 2.89 -2.41
C LEU A 67 8.81 1.81 -2.89
N ILE A 68 9.18 1.86 -4.16
CA ILE A 68 10.16 0.95 -4.73
C ILE A 68 11.50 1.67 -4.80
N PHE A 69 12.47 1.15 -4.07
CA PHE A 69 13.84 1.61 -4.04
C PHE A 69 14.75 0.57 -4.71
N GLU A 70 15.94 0.97 -5.01
CA GLU A 70 17.01 0.04 -5.40
C GLU A 70 18.30 0.33 -4.63
N ASP A 71 19.09 -0.71 -4.40
CA ASP A 71 20.40 -0.57 -3.77
C ASP A 71 21.46 -0.18 -4.80
N ASP A 72 22.70 -0.02 -4.35
CA ASP A 72 23.85 0.35 -5.20
C ASP A 72 24.17 -0.70 -6.27
N THR A 73 23.67 -1.93 -6.13
CA THR A 73 23.80 -3.00 -7.12
C THR A 73 22.56 -3.14 -8.02
N LYS A 74 21.63 -2.18 -7.97
CA LYS A 74 20.38 -2.14 -8.73
C LYS A 74 19.37 -3.22 -8.35
N ARG A 75 19.50 -3.83 -7.19
CA ARG A 75 18.49 -4.76 -6.68
C ARG A 75 17.34 -3.99 -6.06
N PRO A 76 16.08 -4.30 -6.45
CA PRO A 76 14.92 -3.60 -5.94
C PRO A 76 14.56 -4.06 -4.53
N LEU A 77 13.92 -3.16 -3.81
CA LEU A 77 13.27 -3.41 -2.53
C LEU A 77 12.01 -2.56 -2.43
N CYS A 78 11.08 -2.98 -1.59
CA CYS A 78 9.87 -2.24 -1.30
C CYS A 78 9.94 -1.75 0.14
N ILE A 79 9.67 -0.47 0.36
CA ILE A 79 9.56 0.12 1.71
C ILE A 79 8.18 0.74 1.89
N LEU A 80 7.51 0.35 2.98
CA LEU A 80 6.21 0.87 3.38
C LEU A 80 6.42 1.92 4.45
N MET A 81 5.87 3.12 4.22
CA MET A 81 6.05 4.29 5.07
C MET A 81 4.74 5.03 5.29
N HIS A 82 4.57 5.65 6.46
CA HIS A 82 3.46 6.56 6.74
C HIS A 82 3.39 7.68 5.70
N GLY A 83 2.18 8.05 5.30
CA GLY A 83 1.97 9.11 4.31
C GLY A 83 2.56 10.46 4.72
N ASP A 84 2.53 10.78 6.00
CA ASP A 84 3.05 12.03 6.57
C ASP A 84 4.53 11.97 6.98
N ARG A 85 5.25 10.90 6.61
CA ARG A 85 6.68 10.72 6.90
C ARG A 85 7.45 10.44 5.62
N GLU A 86 8.75 10.72 5.67
CA GLU A 86 9.67 10.39 4.60
C GLU A 86 10.62 9.25 5.01
N VAL A 87 11.18 8.56 4.04
CA VAL A 87 12.17 7.52 4.28
C VAL A 87 13.57 8.13 4.34
N SER A 88 14.29 7.86 5.42
CA SER A 88 15.73 8.16 5.48
C SER A 88 16.49 7.11 4.66
N ALA A 89 16.92 7.47 3.46
CA ALA A 89 17.70 6.58 2.60
C ALA A 89 19.01 6.12 3.27
N LYS A 90 19.65 7.00 4.03
CA LYS A 90 20.88 6.69 4.77
C LYS A 90 20.64 5.63 5.83
N GLN A 91 19.58 5.77 6.63
CA GLN A 91 19.25 4.78 7.65
C GLN A 91 18.79 3.45 7.03
N LEU A 92 17.99 3.51 5.97
CA LEU A 92 17.56 2.31 5.28
C LEU A 92 18.73 1.53 4.71
N ALA A 93 19.68 2.20 4.06
CA ALA A 93 20.91 1.57 3.57
C ALA A 93 21.69 0.88 4.70
N ARG A 94 21.81 1.55 5.84
CA ARG A 94 22.50 1.00 7.01
C ARG A 94 21.83 -0.27 7.53
N VAL A 95 20.50 -0.23 7.67
CA VAL A 95 19.73 -1.36 8.22
C VAL A 95 19.80 -2.59 7.32
N ILE A 96 19.76 -2.40 6.01
CA ILE A 96 19.78 -3.52 5.04
C ILE A 96 21.21 -3.95 4.64
N GLY A 97 22.23 -3.23 5.10
CA GLY A 97 23.63 -3.56 4.78
C GLY A 97 24.06 -3.18 3.36
N ALA A 98 23.40 -2.20 2.74
CA ALA A 98 23.77 -1.66 1.44
C ALA A 98 24.66 -0.42 1.61
N LYS A 99 25.46 -0.09 0.59
CA LYS A 99 26.22 1.17 0.57
C LYS A 99 25.27 2.36 0.46
N THR A 100 24.37 2.31 -0.50
CA THR A 100 23.34 3.33 -0.75
C THR A 100 22.06 2.69 -1.19
N VAL A 101 20.96 3.37 -0.95
CA VAL A 101 19.67 3.08 -1.54
C VAL A 101 19.06 4.38 -2.06
N SER A 102 18.25 4.29 -3.10
CA SER A 102 17.56 5.44 -3.67
C SER A 102 16.23 5.04 -4.27
N PRO A 103 15.26 5.97 -4.32
CA PRO A 103 14.01 5.70 -5.02
C PRO A 103 14.29 5.36 -6.49
N CYS A 104 13.60 4.34 -7.02
CA CYS A 104 13.66 4.05 -8.45
C CYS A 104 13.03 5.20 -9.25
N ALA A 105 13.56 5.46 -10.45
CA ALA A 105 12.85 6.26 -11.43
C ALA A 105 11.47 5.63 -11.72
N PRO A 106 10.44 6.42 -12.06
CA PRO A 106 9.08 5.88 -12.22
C PRO A 106 8.97 4.69 -13.17
N ASP A 107 9.63 4.72 -14.31
CA ASP A 107 9.63 3.61 -15.28
C ASP A 107 10.29 2.34 -14.73
N VAL A 108 11.35 2.49 -13.94
CA VAL A 108 12.05 1.38 -13.29
C VAL A 108 11.18 0.78 -12.19
N ALA A 109 10.56 1.63 -11.36
CA ALA A 109 9.62 1.19 -10.34
C ALA A 109 8.44 0.43 -10.94
N ASP A 110 7.89 0.91 -12.05
CA ASP A 110 6.78 0.27 -12.75
C ASP A 110 7.17 -1.12 -13.28
N ARG A 111 8.37 -1.27 -13.81
CA ARG A 111 8.86 -2.58 -14.29
C ARG A 111 9.02 -3.59 -13.15
N HIS A 112 9.55 -3.16 -12.02
CA HIS A 112 9.74 -4.04 -10.86
C HIS A 112 8.42 -4.42 -10.20
N SER A 113 7.54 -3.45 -10.00
CA SER A 113 6.30 -3.64 -9.25
C SER A 113 5.18 -4.29 -10.05
N GLY A 114 5.11 -4.01 -11.36
CA GLY A 114 3.98 -4.36 -12.21
C GLY A 114 2.81 -3.40 -12.08
N TYR A 115 3.01 -2.28 -11.38
CA TYR A 115 2.01 -1.23 -11.18
C TYR A 115 2.52 0.09 -11.77
N GLN A 116 1.63 1.07 -11.88
CA GLN A 116 1.97 2.45 -12.20
C GLN A 116 2.29 3.24 -10.94
N VAL A 117 3.29 4.12 -10.99
CA VAL A 117 3.52 5.10 -9.91
C VAL A 117 2.22 5.88 -9.62
N GLY A 118 1.87 6.00 -8.35
CA GLY A 118 0.56 6.49 -7.88
C GLY A 118 -0.46 5.38 -7.65
N GLY A 119 -0.21 4.18 -8.17
CA GLY A 119 -1.04 2.99 -7.98
C GLY A 119 -0.24 1.76 -7.60
N THR A 120 0.92 1.92 -6.99
CA THR A 120 1.79 0.82 -6.57
C THR A 120 1.30 0.20 -5.26
N SER A 121 1.12 -1.11 -5.27
CA SER A 121 0.75 -1.91 -4.10
C SER A 121 1.89 -2.85 -3.72
N PRO A 122 2.07 -3.16 -2.42
CA PRO A 122 3.02 -4.19 -2.01
C PRO A 122 2.50 -5.60 -2.22
N PHE A 123 1.19 -5.75 -2.46
CA PHE A 123 0.57 -7.05 -2.69
C PHE A 123 0.65 -7.39 -4.18
N GLY A 124 1.04 -8.62 -4.49
CA GLY A 124 1.09 -9.09 -5.87
C GLY A 124 2.17 -8.41 -6.73
N LEU A 125 3.29 -8.05 -6.16
CA LEU A 125 4.42 -7.47 -6.89
C LEU A 125 4.89 -8.41 -8.00
N ARG A 126 5.16 -7.86 -9.19
CA ARG A 126 5.62 -8.64 -10.35
C ARG A 126 6.95 -9.32 -10.06
N LYS A 127 7.92 -8.57 -9.54
CA LYS A 127 9.23 -9.10 -9.18
C LYS A 127 9.25 -9.38 -7.69
N GLN A 128 9.71 -10.55 -7.29
CA GLN A 128 9.93 -10.85 -5.89
C GLN A 128 11.10 -10.01 -5.37
N MET A 129 10.87 -9.33 -4.26
CA MET A 129 11.85 -8.43 -3.64
C MET A 129 11.66 -8.38 -2.14
N PRO A 130 12.69 -8.01 -1.37
CA PRO A 130 12.54 -7.78 0.05
C PRO A 130 11.53 -6.65 0.31
N ILE A 131 10.70 -6.84 1.34
CA ILE A 131 9.72 -5.83 1.78
C ILE A 131 10.08 -5.40 3.19
N TYR A 132 10.21 -4.09 3.37
CA TYR A 132 10.45 -3.45 4.66
C TYR A 132 9.23 -2.61 5.03
N MET A 133 8.94 -2.53 6.32
CA MET A 133 7.82 -1.76 6.83
C MET A 133 8.27 -0.95 8.04
N GLU A 134 7.98 0.36 8.04
CA GLU A 134 8.17 1.16 9.24
C GLU A 134 7.40 0.51 10.39
N ARG A 135 8.08 0.29 11.50
CA ARG A 135 7.58 -0.48 12.64
C ARG A 135 6.25 0.06 13.18
N THR A 136 6.12 1.38 13.26
CA THR A 136 4.93 2.03 13.83
C THR A 136 3.67 1.83 12.99
N ILE A 137 3.78 1.43 11.74
CA ILE A 137 2.62 1.06 10.90
C ILE A 137 1.88 -0.13 11.51
N ALA A 138 2.63 -1.12 12.02
CA ALA A 138 2.05 -2.33 12.61
C ALA A 138 1.25 -2.04 13.91
N GLU A 139 1.46 -0.88 14.52
CA GLU A 139 0.79 -0.45 15.76
C GLU A 139 -0.55 0.26 15.51
N LEU A 140 -0.84 0.64 14.27
CA LEU A 140 -2.09 1.31 13.93
C LEU A 140 -3.27 0.32 13.96
N PRO A 141 -4.48 0.80 14.32
CA PRO A 141 -5.66 -0.07 14.29
C PRO A 141 -6.12 -0.42 12.88
N ARG A 142 -5.94 0.50 11.92
CA ARG A 142 -6.30 0.33 10.50
C ARG A 142 -5.31 1.10 9.65
N ILE A 143 -5.06 0.61 8.45
CA ILE A 143 -4.25 1.31 7.46
C ILE A 143 -4.97 1.35 6.11
N TYR A 144 -4.65 2.38 5.32
CA TYR A 144 -5.14 2.58 3.97
C TYR A 144 -3.94 2.48 3.04
N ILE A 145 -3.95 1.49 2.16
CA ILE A 145 -2.82 1.19 1.29
C ILE A 145 -3.32 0.96 -0.12
N ASN A 146 -2.49 1.27 -1.12
CA ASN A 146 -2.94 1.21 -2.51
C ASN A 146 -3.35 -0.22 -2.89
N GLY A 147 -4.49 -0.32 -3.57
CA GLY A 147 -5.05 -1.57 -4.05
C GLY A 147 -4.57 -1.99 -5.44
N GLY A 148 -3.56 -1.28 -6.00
CA GLY A 148 -2.98 -1.64 -7.30
C GLY A 148 -3.50 -0.83 -8.48
N ALA A 149 -4.13 0.31 -8.24
CA ALA A 149 -4.57 1.25 -9.26
C ALA A 149 -4.58 2.67 -8.70
N ARG A 150 -4.35 3.66 -9.55
CA ARG A 150 -4.49 5.07 -9.19
C ARG A 150 -5.93 5.35 -8.74
N GLY A 151 -6.09 6.08 -7.63
CA GLY A 151 -7.42 6.40 -7.09
C GLY A 151 -8.09 5.24 -6.36
N PHE A 152 -7.33 4.21 -5.97
CA PHE A 152 -7.87 3.02 -5.32
C PHE A 152 -7.03 2.63 -4.11
N LEU A 153 -7.59 2.81 -2.92
CA LEU A 153 -7.00 2.33 -1.65
C LEU A 153 -7.85 1.19 -1.09
N VAL A 154 -7.20 0.32 -0.34
CA VAL A 154 -7.88 -0.68 0.48
C VAL A 154 -7.59 -0.39 1.95
N GLU A 155 -8.62 -0.47 2.76
CA GLU A 155 -8.53 -0.38 4.21
C GLU A 155 -8.40 -1.77 4.78
N ILE A 156 -7.33 -2.03 5.53
CA ILE A 156 -7.04 -3.34 6.09
C ILE A 156 -6.52 -3.22 7.52
N ASP A 157 -6.55 -4.33 8.24
CA ASP A 157 -5.83 -4.46 9.51
C ASP A 157 -4.31 -4.61 9.18
N PRO A 158 -3.43 -3.78 9.78
CA PRO A 158 -2.00 -3.90 9.53
C PRO A 158 -1.42 -5.26 9.92
N LYS A 159 -2.04 -6.00 10.83
CA LYS A 159 -1.64 -7.37 11.18
C LYS A 159 -1.74 -8.32 9.98
N ASP A 160 -2.75 -8.10 9.13
CA ASP A 160 -2.90 -8.89 7.90
C ASP A 160 -1.80 -8.58 6.90
N ALA A 161 -1.39 -7.31 6.79
CA ALA A 161 -0.26 -6.92 5.96
C ALA A 161 1.03 -7.60 6.43
N VAL A 162 1.29 -7.61 7.74
CA VAL A 162 2.45 -8.30 8.32
C VAL A 162 2.40 -9.79 8.04
N ARG A 163 1.25 -10.40 8.19
CA ARG A 163 1.06 -11.85 7.95
C ARG A 163 1.31 -12.22 6.50
N VAL A 164 0.75 -11.47 5.56
CA VAL A 164 0.80 -11.79 4.12
C VAL A 164 2.14 -11.42 3.51
N LEU A 165 2.69 -10.24 3.86
CA LEU A 165 3.92 -9.74 3.27
C LEU A 165 5.18 -10.23 3.96
N SER A 166 5.09 -10.65 5.22
CA SER A 166 6.24 -11.00 6.06
C SER A 166 7.36 -9.95 5.97
N PRO A 167 7.06 -8.66 6.20
CA PRO A 167 8.05 -7.62 6.04
C PRO A 167 9.07 -7.63 7.16
N THR A 168 10.26 -7.11 6.89
CA THR A 168 11.20 -6.75 7.95
C THR A 168 10.79 -5.39 8.51
N LEU A 169 10.53 -5.33 9.81
CA LEU A 169 10.18 -4.08 10.48
C LEU A 169 11.44 -3.24 10.71
N VAL A 170 11.35 -1.96 10.38
CA VAL A 170 12.49 -1.03 10.43
C VAL A 170 12.07 0.31 11.06
N ASP A 171 13.06 1.09 11.47
CA ASP A 171 12.88 2.43 12.04
C ASP A 171 13.68 3.41 11.17
N VAL A 172 13.08 3.83 10.05
CA VAL A 172 13.73 4.67 9.03
C VAL A 172 12.92 5.91 8.67
N ALA A 173 11.88 6.21 9.45
CA ALA A 173 11.07 7.40 9.22
C ALA A 173 11.83 8.67 9.58
N THR A 174 11.62 9.72 8.76
CA THR A 174 12.05 11.07 9.05
C THR A 174 10.88 12.04 8.84
N THR A 175 10.96 13.19 9.42
CA THR A 175 9.88 14.20 9.33
C THR A 175 9.83 14.89 7.97
#